data_042f9fa896c7e5063c198d1b0c4e6cf5
#
_entry.id   042f9fa896c7e5063c198d1b0c4e6cf5
#
_cell.length_a   1.000
_cell.length_b   1.000
_cell.length_c   1.000
_cell.angle_alpha   90.00
_cell.angle_beta   90.00
_cell.angle_gamma   90.00
#
_symmetry.space_group_name_H-M   'P 1'
#
loop_
_entity.id
_entity.type
_entity.pdbx_description
1 polymer ?
#
loop_
_entity_poly.entity_id
_entity_poly.type
_entity_poly.pdbx_seq_one_letter_code
_entity_poly.pdbx_strand_id
1 'polypeptide(L)'
;RQVILEEIKMYEDDPEDFAHETLILNIWPEHPLSRPITGTAASVTGITPKMLRDHVRGFYSPERLVISIAGNFDEQQAIDQVTAILEKLKRGKHKRKIAPPALNKFLGVKNKEVEQAHITIATPGLSVSDPRRYVVAILDLCLGGSVSSRLFQEVREKRGLVYTINTYRESHQEGGIFGVYAGASPKQISKVLELISEELQRTKADGFTEEEITRAKTQLRSELLLGLESMRSRSSRNAYSELYFGRQLSVEEIVDDINKVTANEVRKLASDLLTPDGLSMVVVGPKSEMKNSYTITC
;
A
#
# COMPACT_ATOMS: atom_id res chain seq x y z
N ARG A 1 16.67 -3.84 20.93
CA ARG A 1 16.47 -5.15 20.32
C ARG A 1 15.22 -5.83 20.83
N GLN A 2 15.08 -5.99 22.17
CA GLN A 2 13.93 -6.69 22.75
C GLN A 2 12.60 -6.09 22.33
N VAL A 3 12.47 -4.77 22.29
CA VAL A 3 11.25 -4.07 21.83
C VAL A 3 10.89 -4.48 20.40
N ILE A 4 11.86 -4.55 19.48
CA ILE A 4 11.60 -4.96 18.10
C ILE A 4 11.21 -6.45 18.01
N LEU A 5 11.78 -7.30 18.86
CA LEU A 5 11.37 -8.70 18.91
C LEU A 5 9.93 -8.89 19.40
N GLU A 6 9.49 -8.06 20.36
CA GLU A 6 8.09 -8.06 20.78
C GLU A 6 7.16 -7.46 19.71
N GLU A 7 7.62 -6.43 18.98
CA GLU A 7 6.89 -5.88 17.83
C GLU A 7 6.71 -6.92 16.72
N ILE A 8 7.74 -7.70 16.39
CA ILE A 8 7.63 -8.82 15.43
C ILE A 8 6.55 -9.80 15.85
N LYS A 9 6.52 -10.20 17.12
CA LYS A 9 5.48 -11.11 17.63
C LYS A 9 4.08 -10.50 17.51
N MET A 10 3.95 -9.20 17.79
CA MET A 10 2.68 -8.50 17.66
C MET A 10 2.15 -8.55 16.22
N TYR A 11 3.01 -8.34 15.20
CA TYR A 11 2.63 -8.50 13.79
C TYR A 11 2.35 -9.97 13.42
N GLU A 12 3.13 -10.91 13.95
CA GLU A 12 2.85 -12.34 13.74
C GLU A 12 1.52 -12.77 14.37
N ASP A 13 1.11 -12.16 15.49
CA ASP A 13 -0.15 -12.46 16.19
C ASP A 13 -1.36 -11.82 15.53
N ASP A 14 -1.21 -10.64 14.91
CA ASP A 14 -2.28 -9.99 14.15
C ASP A 14 -2.56 -10.76 12.85
N PRO A 15 -3.79 -11.28 12.65
CA PRO A 15 -4.07 -12.11 11.49
C PRO A 15 -4.23 -11.33 10.19
N GLU A 16 -4.55 -10.06 10.21
CA GLU A 16 -4.59 -9.18 9.02
C GLU A 16 -3.16 -8.92 8.54
N ASP A 17 -2.28 -8.45 9.42
CA ASP A 17 -0.86 -8.22 9.12
C ASP A 17 -0.19 -9.51 8.65
N PHE A 18 -0.42 -10.63 9.33
CA PHE A 18 0.08 -11.94 8.93
C PHE A 18 -0.38 -12.36 7.53
N ALA A 19 -1.64 -12.09 7.17
CA ALA A 19 -2.17 -12.39 5.83
C ALA A 19 -1.48 -11.50 4.76
N HIS A 20 -1.34 -10.20 5.01
CA HIS A 20 -0.65 -9.27 4.12
C HIS A 20 0.82 -9.64 3.92
N GLU A 21 1.58 -9.84 5.00
CA GLU A 21 3.00 -10.24 4.90
C GLU A 21 3.15 -11.57 4.17
N THR A 22 2.29 -12.55 4.47
CA THR A 22 2.31 -13.84 3.78
C THR A 22 2.09 -13.68 2.29
N LEU A 23 1.17 -12.81 1.86
CA LEU A 23 0.92 -12.57 0.44
C LEU A 23 2.15 -11.91 -0.21
N ILE A 24 2.67 -10.82 0.35
CA ILE A 24 3.81 -10.07 -0.18
C ILE A 24 5.07 -10.94 -0.31
N LEU A 25 5.38 -11.74 0.69
CA LEU A 25 6.52 -12.68 0.65
C LEU A 25 6.42 -13.70 -0.50
N ASN A 26 5.21 -14.11 -0.87
CA ASN A 26 5.00 -15.11 -1.91
C ASN A 26 4.87 -14.52 -3.32
N ILE A 27 4.33 -13.30 -3.47
CA ILE A 27 4.20 -12.66 -4.78
C ILE A 27 5.49 -12.00 -5.26
N TRP A 28 6.39 -11.61 -4.35
CA TRP A 28 7.69 -11.02 -4.66
C TRP A 28 8.86 -11.78 -4.02
N PRO A 29 9.00 -13.08 -4.30
CA PRO A 29 10.02 -13.89 -3.65
C PRO A 29 11.41 -13.29 -3.89
N GLU A 30 12.21 -13.25 -2.82
CA GLU A 30 13.59 -12.74 -2.81
C GLU A 30 13.77 -11.24 -3.10
N HIS A 31 12.71 -10.53 -3.49
CA HIS A 31 12.79 -9.10 -3.76
C HIS A 31 12.86 -8.30 -2.44
N PRO A 32 13.66 -7.20 -2.36
CA PRO A 32 13.75 -6.39 -1.14
C PRO A 32 12.41 -5.85 -0.62
N LEU A 33 11.44 -5.56 -1.48
CA LEU A 33 10.11 -5.08 -1.11
C LEU A 33 9.24 -6.12 -0.40
N SER A 34 9.59 -7.41 -0.49
CA SER A 34 8.85 -8.45 0.24
C SER A 34 9.33 -8.66 1.67
N ARG A 35 10.44 -8.05 2.06
CA ARG A 35 10.98 -8.24 3.40
C ARG A 35 10.17 -7.47 4.43
N PRO A 36 9.79 -8.09 5.57
CA PRO A 36 9.15 -7.36 6.66
C PRO A 36 9.97 -6.15 7.09
N ILE A 37 9.32 -5.03 7.36
CA ILE A 37 10.00 -3.78 7.78
C ILE A 37 10.73 -3.98 9.09
N THR A 38 10.14 -4.72 10.03
CA THR A 38 10.75 -5.09 11.32
C THR A 38 11.86 -6.12 11.20
N GLY A 39 11.97 -6.77 10.03
CA GLY A 39 12.84 -7.92 9.81
C GLY A 39 12.27 -9.20 10.42
N THR A 40 13.13 -10.19 10.67
CA THR A 40 12.79 -11.44 11.35
C THR A 40 13.51 -11.52 12.69
N ALA A 41 13.02 -12.34 13.63
CA ALA A 41 13.67 -12.55 14.92
C ALA A 41 15.15 -12.97 14.74
N ALA A 42 15.46 -13.79 13.74
CA ALA A 42 16.82 -14.20 13.42
C ALA A 42 17.68 -13.03 12.94
N SER A 43 17.18 -12.21 12.01
CA SER A 43 17.91 -11.04 11.49
C SER A 43 18.18 -10.00 12.57
N VAL A 44 17.16 -9.65 13.36
CA VAL A 44 17.25 -8.66 14.45
C VAL A 44 18.21 -9.12 15.55
N THR A 45 18.20 -10.41 15.89
CA THR A 45 19.13 -10.96 16.88
C THR A 45 20.58 -10.90 16.40
N GLY A 46 20.82 -11.07 15.11
CA GLY A 46 22.14 -10.99 14.50
C GLY A 46 22.72 -9.58 14.36
N ILE A 47 21.90 -8.53 14.41
CA ILE A 47 22.36 -7.14 14.24
C ILE A 47 23.21 -6.70 15.44
N THR A 48 24.42 -6.24 15.15
CA THR A 48 25.34 -5.69 16.14
C THR A 48 25.42 -4.16 16.07
N PRO A 49 25.84 -3.48 17.16
CA PRO A 49 26.08 -2.04 17.10
C PRO A 49 27.10 -1.60 16.05
N LYS A 50 28.06 -2.47 15.72
CA LYS A 50 29.04 -2.22 14.65
C LYS A 50 28.33 -2.18 13.28
N MET A 51 27.47 -3.18 13.00
CA MET A 51 26.71 -3.25 11.74
C MET A 51 25.82 -2.01 11.55
N LEU A 52 25.16 -1.54 12.61
CA LEU A 52 24.36 -0.30 12.55
C LEU A 52 25.20 0.93 12.23
N ARG A 53 26.34 1.09 12.91
CA ARG A 53 27.27 2.20 12.61
C ARG A 53 27.83 2.15 11.19
N ASP A 54 28.19 0.96 10.72
CA ASP A 54 28.72 0.77 9.37
C ASP A 54 27.63 1.05 8.32
N HIS A 55 26.39 0.65 8.58
CA HIS A 55 25.25 0.97 7.73
C HIS A 55 24.98 2.48 7.65
N VAL A 56 24.92 3.17 8.77
CA VAL A 56 24.75 4.63 8.81
C VAL A 56 25.89 5.31 8.04
N ARG A 57 27.16 4.93 8.30
CA ARG A 57 28.32 5.50 7.60
C ARG A 57 28.33 5.24 6.10
N GLY A 58 27.79 4.10 5.67
CA GLY A 58 27.75 3.71 4.26
C GLY A 58 26.60 4.32 3.48
N PHE A 59 25.45 4.50 4.10
CA PHE A 59 24.20 4.85 3.40
C PHE A 59 23.66 6.25 3.71
N TYR A 60 23.97 6.84 4.87
CA TYR A 60 23.51 8.17 5.25
C TYR A 60 24.55 9.21 4.82
N SER A 61 24.35 9.80 3.66
CA SER A 61 25.19 10.87 3.12
C SER A 61 24.32 12.06 2.71
N PRO A 62 24.87 13.29 2.68
CA PRO A 62 24.11 14.50 2.33
C PRO A 62 23.33 14.37 1.03
N GLU A 63 23.91 13.69 0.02
CA GLU A 63 23.30 13.51 -1.30
C GLU A 63 22.07 12.59 -1.30
N ARG A 64 21.82 11.92 -0.18
CA ARG A 64 20.73 10.94 -0.03
C ARG A 64 19.71 11.32 1.02
N LEU A 65 19.82 12.52 1.55
CA LEU A 65 18.95 13.02 2.60
C LEU A 65 18.07 14.15 2.06
N VAL A 66 16.81 14.08 2.35
CA VAL A 66 15.87 15.19 2.21
C VAL A 66 15.40 15.56 3.60
N ILE A 67 15.50 16.84 3.94
CA ILE A 67 15.01 17.39 5.20
C ILE A 67 13.86 18.32 4.86
N SER A 68 12.72 18.07 5.46
CA SER A 68 11.52 18.88 5.30
C SER A 68 11.05 19.40 6.66
N ILE A 69 10.84 20.69 6.73
CA ILE A 69 10.36 21.36 7.94
C ILE A 69 9.11 22.15 7.55
N ALA A 70 8.05 22.04 8.35
CA ALA A 70 6.84 22.83 8.18
C ALA A 70 6.35 23.33 9.53
N GLY A 71 5.94 24.59 9.59
CA GLY A 71 5.47 25.24 10.83
C GLY A 71 5.88 26.69 10.90
N ASN A 72 5.81 27.25 12.08
CA ASN A 72 6.28 28.61 12.39
C ASN A 72 7.72 28.56 12.92
N PHE A 73 8.72 28.90 12.11
CA PHE A 73 10.13 28.88 12.46
C PHE A 73 10.90 29.96 11.69
N ASP A 74 12.08 30.31 12.18
CA ASP A 74 13.02 31.15 11.44
C ASP A 74 13.75 30.31 10.39
N GLU A 75 13.56 30.66 9.13
CA GLU A 75 14.09 29.91 7.98
C GLU A 75 15.62 29.89 7.99
N GLN A 76 16.27 31.04 8.22
CA GLN A 76 17.74 31.10 8.18
C GLN A 76 18.35 30.30 9.32
N GLN A 77 17.79 30.41 10.53
CA GLN A 77 18.24 29.64 11.68
C GLN A 77 18.10 28.12 11.44
N ALA A 78 17.01 27.69 10.82
CA ALA A 78 16.78 26.28 10.50
C ALA A 78 17.81 25.79 9.47
N ILE A 79 18.07 26.58 8.40
CA ILE A 79 19.08 26.29 7.39
C ILE A 79 20.47 26.17 8.02
N ASP A 80 20.86 27.12 8.85
CA ASP A 80 22.18 27.14 9.50
C ASP A 80 22.38 25.91 10.40
N GLN A 81 21.39 25.55 11.19
CA GLN A 81 21.43 24.35 12.05
C GLN A 81 21.53 23.07 11.26
N VAL A 82 20.72 22.92 10.20
CA VAL A 82 20.75 21.74 9.32
C VAL A 82 22.08 21.63 8.60
N THR A 83 22.56 22.73 8.04
CA THR A 83 23.86 22.81 7.35
C THR A 83 25.01 22.37 8.25
N ALA A 84 25.06 22.89 9.47
CA ALA A 84 26.08 22.54 10.46
C ALA A 84 26.11 21.06 10.84
N ILE A 85 24.96 20.37 10.71
CA ILE A 85 24.86 18.91 10.92
C ILE A 85 25.32 18.16 9.67
N LEU A 86 24.84 18.57 8.50
CA LEU A 86 25.10 17.87 7.24
C LEU A 86 26.55 17.97 6.80
N GLU A 87 27.22 19.07 7.06
CA GLU A 87 28.65 19.27 6.76
C GLU A 87 29.57 18.26 7.48
N LYS A 88 29.11 17.70 8.60
CA LYS A 88 29.84 16.66 9.36
C LYS A 88 29.68 15.26 8.75
N LEU A 89 28.73 15.08 7.85
CA LEU A 89 28.49 13.81 7.17
C LEU A 89 29.45 13.64 6.00
N LYS A 90 29.97 12.43 5.85
CA LYS A 90 30.83 12.11 4.70
C LYS A 90 29.99 11.90 3.45
N ARG A 91 30.46 12.39 2.31
CA ARG A 91 29.85 12.09 1.01
C ARG A 91 29.88 10.57 0.73
N GLY A 92 28.77 10.01 0.31
CA GLY A 92 28.63 8.59 -0.01
C GLY A 92 28.72 8.33 -1.51
N LYS A 93 29.20 7.13 -1.88
CA LYS A 93 29.32 6.71 -3.30
C LYS A 93 28.26 5.65 -3.70
N HIS A 94 27.40 5.23 -2.79
CA HIS A 94 26.49 4.13 -3.06
C HIS A 94 25.26 4.59 -3.85
N LYS A 95 25.15 4.12 -5.09
CA LYS A 95 23.92 4.13 -5.86
C LYS A 95 23.34 2.72 -5.79
N ARG A 96 22.23 2.55 -5.08
CA ARG A 96 21.48 1.30 -5.10
C ARG A 96 20.46 1.38 -6.24
N LYS A 97 20.56 0.47 -7.19
CA LYS A 97 19.56 0.29 -8.24
C LYS A 97 18.83 -1.02 -7.93
N ILE A 98 17.55 -0.94 -7.68
CA ILE A 98 16.69 -2.10 -7.45
C ILE A 98 15.91 -2.31 -8.76
N ALA A 99 15.85 -3.54 -9.25
CA ALA A 99 15.02 -3.87 -10.40
C ALA A 99 13.54 -3.88 -9.99
N PRO A 100 12.60 -3.63 -10.89
CA PRO A 100 11.19 -3.85 -10.60
C PRO A 100 10.94 -5.31 -10.15
N PRO A 101 10.03 -5.53 -9.18
CA PRO A 101 9.71 -6.88 -8.72
C PRO A 101 9.01 -7.67 -9.83
N ALA A 102 9.44 -8.91 -10.04
CA ALA A 102 8.71 -9.86 -10.88
C ALA A 102 7.59 -10.51 -10.05
N LEU A 103 6.38 -10.47 -10.59
CA LEU A 103 5.25 -11.09 -9.93
C LEU A 103 5.34 -12.61 -10.02
N ASN A 104 5.22 -13.28 -8.88
CA ASN A 104 4.96 -14.71 -8.77
C ASN A 104 3.50 -14.92 -8.37
N LYS A 105 2.70 -15.53 -9.25
CA LYS A 105 1.29 -15.83 -8.93
C LYS A 105 1.22 -16.80 -7.76
N PHE A 106 0.46 -16.44 -6.74
CA PHE A 106 0.31 -17.23 -5.54
C PHE A 106 -1.16 -17.35 -5.09
N LEU A 107 -1.62 -18.57 -4.91
CA LEU A 107 -2.93 -18.87 -4.33
C LEU A 107 -2.71 -19.83 -3.16
N GLY A 108 -2.88 -19.33 -1.94
CA GLY A 108 -2.54 -20.09 -0.74
C GLY A 108 -3.58 -20.04 0.36
N VAL A 109 -3.57 -21.08 1.19
CA VAL A 109 -4.33 -21.17 2.42
C VAL A 109 -3.35 -21.37 3.57
N LYS A 110 -3.48 -20.58 4.62
CA LYS A 110 -2.67 -20.66 5.83
C LYS A 110 -3.55 -20.89 7.05
N ASN A 111 -3.20 -21.88 7.82
CA ASN A 111 -3.91 -22.20 9.05
C ASN A 111 -3.39 -21.34 10.21
N LYS A 112 -4.31 -20.66 10.87
CA LYS A 112 -4.08 -19.90 12.09
C LYS A 112 -5.34 -19.99 12.93
N GLU A 113 -5.20 -20.25 14.22
CA GLU A 113 -6.32 -20.33 15.15
C GLU A 113 -6.83 -18.92 15.45
N VAL A 114 -7.84 -18.49 14.70
CA VAL A 114 -8.48 -17.17 14.75
C VAL A 114 -9.99 -17.33 14.55
N GLU A 115 -10.78 -16.37 15.03
CA GLU A 115 -12.24 -16.42 14.93
C GLU A 115 -12.74 -16.12 13.52
N GLN A 116 -12.03 -15.26 12.79
CA GLN A 116 -12.38 -14.84 11.44
C GLN A 116 -11.41 -15.41 10.43
N ALA A 117 -11.86 -15.57 9.21
CA ALA A 117 -10.99 -15.79 8.07
C ALA A 117 -10.59 -14.44 7.46
N HIS A 118 -9.30 -14.30 7.17
CA HIS A 118 -8.71 -13.10 6.58
C HIS A 118 -8.33 -13.43 5.13
N ILE A 119 -8.96 -12.73 4.22
CA ILE A 119 -8.78 -12.88 2.78
C ILE A 119 -8.00 -11.67 2.28
N THR A 120 -6.84 -11.87 1.72
CA THR A 120 -6.10 -10.81 1.04
C THR A 120 -5.81 -11.22 -0.40
N ILE A 121 -6.15 -10.34 -1.33
CA ILE A 121 -6.00 -10.51 -2.76
C ILE A 121 -5.12 -9.37 -3.26
N ALA A 122 -4.19 -9.63 -4.15
CA ALA A 122 -3.39 -8.60 -4.78
C ALA A 122 -3.16 -8.87 -6.26
N THR A 123 -2.96 -7.80 -6.99
CA THR A 123 -2.48 -7.74 -8.37
C THR A 123 -1.33 -6.74 -8.46
N PRO A 124 -0.47 -6.78 -9.48
CA PRO A 124 0.51 -5.71 -9.71
C PRO A 124 -0.19 -4.37 -9.74
N GLY A 125 0.37 -3.41 -9.02
CA GLY A 125 -0.08 -2.03 -8.98
C GLY A 125 0.89 -1.09 -9.70
N LEU A 126 0.69 0.20 -9.51
CA LEU A 126 1.48 1.24 -10.15
C LEU A 126 2.65 1.67 -9.26
N SER A 127 3.77 2.04 -9.88
CA SER A 127 4.84 2.72 -9.16
C SER A 127 4.40 4.12 -8.70
N VAL A 128 5.08 4.66 -7.71
CA VAL A 128 4.77 5.98 -7.14
C VAL A 128 4.86 7.12 -8.17
N SER A 129 5.74 6.98 -9.17
CA SER A 129 5.94 7.97 -10.22
C SER A 129 5.09 7.74 -11.48
N ASP A 130 4.23 6.71 -11.50
CA ASP A 130 3.33 6.45 -12.64
C ASP A 130 2.38 7.64 -12.82
N PRO A 131 2.24 8.18 -14.04
CA PRO A 131 1.32 9.30 -14.30
C PRO A 131 -0.15 8.96 -14.00
N ARG A 132 -0.52 7.70 -13.96
CA ARG A 132 -1.89 7.22 -13.64
C ARG A 132 -2.14 7.08 -12.13
N ARG A 133 -1.26 7.61 -11.25
CA ARG A 133 -1.40 7.52 -9.78
C ARG A 133 -2.75 8.04 -9.23
N TYR A 134 -3.33 9.06 -9.89
CA TYR A 134 -4.66 9.55 -9.50
C TYR A 134 -5.79 8.70 -10.08
N VAL A 135 -5.57 8.06 -11.22
CA VAL A 135 -6.51 7.09 -11.80
C VAL A 135 -6.68 5.89 -10.86
N VAL A 136 -5.57 5.33 -10.36
CA VAL A 136 -5.63 4.21 -9.41
C VAL A 136 -6.19 4.63 -8.05
N ALA A 137 -5.98 5.89 -7.62
CA ALA A 137 -6.58 6.40 -6.39
C ALA A 137 -8.11 6.51 -6.49
N ILE A 138 -8.62 6.93 -7.65
CA ILE A 138 -10.06 6.97 -7.92
C ILE A 138 -10.64 5.55 -8.05
N LEU A 139 -9.95 4.65 -8.75
CA LEU A 139 -10.32 3.23 -8.81
C LEU A 139 -10.47 2.64 -7.40
N ASP A 140 -9.48 2.88 -6.54
CA ASP A 140 -9.49 2.45 -5.14
C ASP A 140 -10.73 2.94 -4.40
N LEU A 141 -11.00 4.25 -4.39
CA LEU A 141 -12.15 4.85 -3.72
C LEU A 141 -13.50 4.34 -4.24
N CYS A 142 -13.60 4.09 -5.54
CA CYS A 142 -14.84 3.59 -6.14
C CYS A 142 -15.07 2.10 -5.84
N LEU A 143 -14.01 1.29 -5.83
CA LEU A 143 -14.13 -0.16 -5.69
C LEU A 143 -14.28 -0.60 -4.24
N GLY A 144 -13.41 -0.11 -3.32
CA GLY A 144 -13.37 -0.59 -1.94
C GLY A 144 -12.85 0.42 -0.90
N GLY A 145 -12.23 1.53 -1.33
CA GLY A 145 -11.55 2.49 -0.45
C GLY A 145 -12.48 3.47 0.31
N SER A 146 -13.78 3.30 0.23
CA SER A 146 -14.75 4.17 0.93
C SER A 146 -15.98 3.40 1.38
N VAL A 147 -16.74 3.95 2.34
CA VAL A 147 -18.03 3.38 2.77
C VAL A 147 -19.09 3.39 1.66
N SER A 148 -18.94 4.23 0.64
CA SER A 148 -19.82 4.29 -0.52
C SER A 148 -19.31 3.47 -1.71
N SER A 149 -18.21 2.75 -1.55
CA SER A 149 -17.61 1.91 -2.59
C SER A 149 -18.44 0.66 -2.87
N ARG A 150 -18.24 0.09 -4.05
CA ARG A 150 -19.05 -1.07 -4.48
C ARG A 150 -18.89 -2.28 -3.60
N LEU A 151 -17.66 -2.69 -3.27
CA LEU A 151 -17.41 -3.84 -2.41
C LEU A 151 -18.00 -3.65 -1.01
N PHE A 152 -17.83 -2.46 -0.43
CA PHE A 152 -18.39 -2.17 0.88
C PHE A 152 -19.92 -2.25 0.85
N GLN A 153 -20.57 -1.63 -0.13
CA GLN A 153 -22.02 -1.64 -0.27
C GLN A 153 -22.58 -3.04 -0.57
N GLU A 154 -21.96 -3.77 -1.51
CA GLU A 154 -22.50 -5.05 -1.95
C GLU A 154 -22.25 -6.19 -0.95
N VAL A 155 -21.08 -6.24 -0.30
CA VAL A 155 -20.68 -7.37 0.51
C VAL A 155 -20.99 -7.14 2.00
N ARG A 156 -20.72 -5.92 2.48
CA ARG A 156 -20.91 -5.57 3.90
C ARG A 156 -22.31 -5.04 4.20
N GLU A 157 -22.72 -3.93 3.54
CA GLU A 157 -23.98 -3.26 3.89
C GLU A 157 -25.22 -4.05 3.49
N LYS A 158 -25.29 -4.51 2.24
CA LYS A 158 -26.48 -5.20 1.74
C LYS A 158 -26.60 -6.65 2.20
N ARG A 159 -25.48 -7.34 2.41
CA ARG A 159 -25.46 -8.79 2.67
C ARG A 159 -24.93 -9.19 4.04
N GLY A 160 -24.20 -8.31 4.72
CA GLY A 160 -23.67 -8.58 6.06
C GLY A 160 -22.68 -9.76 6.13
N LEU A 161 -21.94 -10.04 5.03
CA LEU A 161 -21.11 -11.24 4.94
C LEU A 161 -19.72 -11.06 5.50
N VAL A 162 -19.30 -9.81 5.70
CA VAL A 162 -17.96 -9.45 6.17
C VAL A 162 -18.03 -8.44 7.31
N TYR A 163 -17.08 -8.49 8.21
CA TYR A 163 -16.87 -7.46 9.24
C TYR A 163 -16.19 -6.23 8.66
N THR A 164 -15.21 -6.47 7.79
CA THR A 164 -14.52 -5.43 7.04
C THR A 164 -14.27 -5.90 5.61
N ILE A 165 -14.31 -4.96 4.68
CA ILE A 165 -13.87 -5.14 3.29
C ILE A 165 -13.39 -3.80 2.78
N ASN A 166 -12.23 -3.79 2.19
CA ASN A 166 -11.65 -2.59 1.59
C ASN A 166 -10.69 -2.97 0.45
N THR A 167 -10.41 -2.01 -0.42
CA THR A 167 -9.25 -2.05 -1.30
C THR A 167 -8.07 -1.37 -0.64
N TYR A 168 -6.87 -1.77 -1.04
CA TYR A 168 -5.63 -1.15 -0.61
C TYR A 168 -4.65 -1.03 -1.79
N ARG A 169 -3.73 -0.12 -1.68
CA ARG A 169 -2.69 0.10 -2.67
C ARG A 169 -1.37 0.46 -2.00
N GLU A 170 -0.33 -0.17 -2.45
CA GLU A 170 1.03 0.20 -2.08
C GLU A 170 1.79 0.58 -3.34
N SER A 171 2.51 1.67 -3.29
CA SER A 171 3.30 2.16 -4.42
C SER A 171 4.72 2.46 -3.96
N HIS A 172 5.67 1.84 -4.63
CA HIS A 172 7.10 2.03 -4.44
C HIS A 172 7.71 2.61 -5.72
N GLN A 173 8.98 2.97 -5.70
CA GLN A 173 9.67 3.47 -6.88
C GLN A 173 9.78 2.41 -7.97
N GLU A 174 9.96 1.15 -7.58
CA GLU A 174 10.20 0.01 -8.46
C GLU A 174 8.91 -0.67 -8.94
N GLY A 175 7.77 -0.43 -8.30
CA GLY A 175 6.49 -1.07 -8.62
C GLY A 175 5.47 -0.86 -7.51
N GLY A 176 4.38 -1.58 -7.56
CA GLY A 176 3.33 -1.51 -6.54
C GLY A 176 2.40 -2.70 -6.56
N ILE A 177 1.46 -2.70 -5.65
CA ILE A 177 0.32 -3.63 -5.61
C ILE A 177 -0.98 -2.84 -5.50
N PHE A 178 -2.04 -3.44 -6.03
CA PHE A 178 -3.43 -3.07 -5.80
C PHE A 178 -4.16 -4.31 -5.28
N GLY A 179 -4.91 -4.19 -4.21
CA GLY A 179 -5.49 -5.38 -3.61
C GLY A 179 -6.85 -5.16 -2.95
N VAL A 180 -7.45 -6.26 -2.52
CA VAL A 180 -8.68 -6.32 -1.74
C VAL A 180 -8.40 -7.11 -0.48
N TYR A 181 -8.82 -6.58 0.66
CA TYR A 181 -8.82 -7.28 1.93
C TYR A 181 -10.27 -7.49 2.41
N ALA A 182 -10.55 -8.65 3.02
CA ALA A 182 -11.83 -8.92 3.65
C ALA A 182 -11.67 -9.81 4.88
N GLY A 183 -12.33 -9.43 5.98
CA GLY A 183 -12.47 -10.23 7.19
C GLY A 183 -13.88 -10.80 7.28
N ALA A 184 -14.02 -12.13 7.26
CA ALA A 184 -15.30 -12.81 7.19
C ALA A 184 -15.38 -14.03 8.12
N SER A 185 -16.59 -14.52 8.40
CA SER A 185 -16.74 -15.85 8.99
C SER A 185 -16.17 -16.92 8.05
N PRO A 186 -15.44 -17.93 8.54
CA PRO A 186 -14.88 -19.00 7.71
C PRO A 186 -15.91 -19.68 6.79
N LYS A 187 -17.15 -19.80 7.23
CA LYS A 187 -18.26 -20.38 6.45
C LYS A 187 -18.67 -19.53 5.24
N GLN A 188 -18.35 -18.24 5.25
CA GLN A 188 -18.73 -17.28 4.19
C GLN A 188 -17.66 -17.06 3.14
N ILE A 189 -16.44 -17.56 3.31
CA ILE A 189 -15.30 -17.31 2.41
C ILE A 189 -15.65 -17.50 0.94
N SER A 190 -16.28 -18.64 0.60
CA SER A 190 -16.62 -18.96 -0.82
C SER A 190 -17.58 -17.93 -1.40
N LYS A 191 -18.59 -17.49 -0.62
CA LYS A 191 -19.55 -16.49 -1.09
C LYS A 191 -18.96 -15.08 -1.17
N VAL A 192 -18.10 -14.73 -0.24
CA VAL A 192 -17.35 -13.45 -0.29
C VAL A 192 -16.46 -13.39 -1.53
N LEU A 193 -15.71 -14.45 -1.82
CA LEU A 193 -14.87 -14.53 -3.02
C LEU A 193 -15.66 -14.49 -4.32
N GLU A 194 -16.84 -15.13 -4.37
CA GLU A 194 -17.77 -15.03 -5.51
C GLU A 194 -18.16 -13.58 -5.77
N LEU A 195 -18.64 -12.87 -4.73
CA LEU A 195 -19.06 -11.46 -4.84
C LEU A 195 -17.90 -10.51 -5.18
N ILE A 196 -16.72 -10.73 -4.61
CA ILE A 196 -15.53 -9.97 -5.00
C ILE A 196 -15.25 -10.19 -6.48
N SER A 197 -15.25 -11.47 -6.96
CA SER A 197 -15.03 -11.80 -8.38
C SER A 197 -16.05 -11.12 -9.29
N GLU A 198 -17.34 -11.15 -8.95
CA GLU A 198 -18.40 -10.49 -9.70
C GLU A 198 -18.15 -8.96 -9.81
N GLU A 199 -17.78 -8.29 -8.71
CA GLU A 199 -17.51 -6.86 -8.74
C GLU A 199 -16.22 -6.51 -9.49
N LEU A 200 -15.18 -7.34 -9.42
CA LEU A 200 -13.98 -7.15 -10.24
C LEU A 200 -14.30 -7.27 -11.73
N GLN A 201 -15.07 -8.28 -12.15
CA GLN A 201 -15.52 -8.47 -13.53
C GLN A 201 -16.39 -7.31 -14.00
N ARG A 202 -17.35 -6.89 -13.20
CA ARG A 202 -18.22 -5.75 -13.48
C ARG A 202 -17.42 -4.45 -13.63
N THR A 203 -16.42 -4.22 -12.76
CA THR A 203 -15.55 -3.05 -12.84
C THR A 203 -14.78 -3.00 -14.17
N LYS A 204 -14.32 -4.13 -14.67
CA LYS A 204 -13.66 -4.21 -16.01
C LYS A 204 -14.64 -4.00 -17.15
N ALA A 205 -15.80 -4.65 -17.12
CA ALA A 205 -16.77 -4.63 -18.20
C ALA A 205 -17.45 -3.26 -18.34
N ASP A 206 -18.01 -2.77 -17.24
CA ASP A 206 -18.90 -1.60 -17.22
C ASP A 206 -18.20 -0.32 -16.77
N GLY A 207 -17.08 -0.43 -16.01
CA GLY A 207 -16.45 0.71 -15.34
C GLY A 207 -17.32 1.24 -14.20
N PHE A 208 -17.15 2.52 -13.90
CA PHE A 208 -17.91 3.25 -12.87
C PHE A 208 -18.76 4.33 -13.51
N THR A 209 -19.86 4.69 -12.85
CA THR A 209 -20.71 5.80 -13.28
C THR A 209 -20.03 7.15 -13.05
N GLU A 210 -20.44 8.18 -13.77
CA GLU A 210 -19.92 9.54 -13.58
C GLU A 210 -20.19 10.07 -12.15
N GLU A 211 -21.25 9.60 -11.51
CA GLU A 211 -21.55 9.94 -10.11
C GLU A 211 -20.54 9.31 -9.15
N GLU A 212 -20.19 8.01 -9.33
CA GLU A 212 -19.17 7.34 -8.53
C GLU A 212 -17.81 8.03 -8.69
N ILE A 213 -17.42 8.35 -9.92
CA ILE A 213 -16.17 9.06 -10.23
C ILE A 213 -16.15 10.45 -9.59
N THR A 214 -17.23 11.21 -9.71
CA THR A 214 -17.34 12.57 -9.15
C THR A 214 -17.24 12.54 -7.63
N ARG A 215 -17.87 11.58 -6.97
CA ARG A 215 -17.81 11.37 -5.53
C ARG A 215 -16.39 11.02 -5.09
N ALA A 216 -15.70 10.09 -5.78
CA ALA A 216 -14.33 9.73 -5.50
C ALA A 216 -13.35 10.90 -5.69
N LYS A 217 -13.49 11.70 -6.75
CA LYS A 217 -12.70 12.93 -6.95
C LYS A 217 -12.92 13.93 -5.81
N THR A 218 -14.15 14.13 -5.39
CA THR A 218 -14.48 15.04 -4.30
C THR A 218 -13.85 14.59 -2.99
N GLN A 219 -13.93 13.29 -2.68
CA GLN A 219 -13.30 12.72 -1.50
C GLN A 219 -11.78 12.90 -1.54
N LEU A 220 -11.12 12.54 -2.64
CA LEU A 220 -9.67 12.63 -2.78
C LEU A 220 -9.15 14.08 -2.62
N ARG A 221 -9.89 15.06 -3.18
CA ARG A 221 -9.57 16.48 -2.99
C ARG A 221 -9.78 16.93 -1.54
N SER A 222 -10.85 16.48 -0.90
CA SER A 222 -11.12 16.80 0.50
C SER A 222 -10.05 16.25 1.43
N GLU A 223 -9.64 15.01 1.23
CA GLU A 223 -8.54 14.39 1.99
C GLU A 223 -7.22 15.15 1.81
N LEU A 224 -6.90 15.58 0.59
CA LEU A 224 -5.74 16.42 0.32
C LEU A 224 -5.81 17.74 1.10
N LEU A 225 -6.92 18.46 1.00
CA LEU A 225 -7.07 19.80 1.61
C LEU A 225 -7.07 19.72 3.15
N LEU A 226 -7.82 18.77 3.72
CA LEU A 226 -7.86 18.55 5.17
C LEU A 226 -6.48 18.10 5.71
N GLY A 227 -5.76 17.28 4.94
CA GLY A 227 -4.40 16.87 5.29
C GLY A 227 -3.42 18.06 5.41
N LEU A 228 -3.66 19.14 4.68
CA LEU A 228 -2.81 20.36 4.72
C LEU A 228 -2.97 21.21 6.01
N GLU A 229 -3.96 20.95 6.83
CA GLU A 229 -4.08 21.61 8.13
C GLU A 229 -3.02 21.13 9.11
N SER A 230 -2.51 19.91 8.92
CA SER A 230 -1.44 19.33 9.75
C SER A 230 -0.05 19.72 9.25
N MET A 231 0.76 20.33 10.11
CA MET A 231 2.17 20.65 9.80
C MET A 231 2.99 19.38 9.55
N ARG A 232 2.68 18.29 10.24
CA ARG A 232 3.30 16.97 10.00
C ARG A 232 3.00 16.48 8.57
N SER A 233 1.73 16.55 8.15
CA SER A 233 1.32 16.14 6.81
C SER A 233 1.96 17.01 5.73
N ARG A 234 2.05 18.32 5.96
CA ARG A 234 2.76 19.26 5.05
C ARG A 234 4.24 18.88 4.91
N SER A 235 4.93 18.68 6.04
CA SER A 235 6.33 18.29 6.04
C SER A 235 6.54 16.95 5.32
N SER A 236 5.75 15.93 5.64
CA SER A 236 5.84 14.62 5.00
C SER A 236 5.57 14.70 3.49
N ARG A 237 4.57 15.46 3.07
CA ARG A 237 4.24 15.66 1.65
C ARG A 237 5.37 16.35 0.89
N ASN A 238 5.99 17.39 1.47
CA ASN A 238 7.09 18.08 0.84
C ASN A 238 8.31 17.16 0.67
N ALA A 239 8.65 16.37 1.72
CA ALA A 239 9.71 15.37 1.63
C ALA A 239 9.41 14.29 0.58
N TYR A 240 8.19 13.79 0.55
CA TYR A 240 7.73 12.82 -0.43
C TYR A 240 7.83 13.35 -1.87
N SER A 241 7.39 14.58 -2.10
CA SER A 241 7.46 15.23 -3.41
C SER A 241 8.91 15.35 -3.90
N GLU A 242 9.82 15.77 -3.03
CA GLU A 242 11.24 15.87 -3.37
C GLU A 242 11.87 14.50 -3.65
N LEU A 243 11.61 13.51 -2.79
CA LEU A 243 12.20 12.17 -2.91
C LEU A 243 11.76 11.44 -4.19
N TYR A 244 10.50 11.55 -4.58
CA TYR A 244 9.95 10.76 -5.68
C TYR A 244 9.83 11.51 -7.00
N PHE A 245 9.69 12.83 -6.96
CA PHE A 245 9.49 13.65 -8.17
C PHE A 245 10.64 14.64 -8.43
N GLY A 246 11.55 14.85 -7.46
CA GLY A 246 12.64 15.83 -7.55
C GLY A 246 12.14 17.28 -7.65
N ARG A 247 10.88 17.52 -7.28
CA ARG A 247 10.24 18.84 -7.27
C ARG A 247 9.04 18.88 -6.32
N GLN A 248 8.64 20.06 -5.95
CA GLN A 248 7.39 20.25 -5.22
C GLN A 248 6.19 20.22 -6.18
N LEU A 249 5.16 19.48 -5.79
CA LEU A 249 3.87 19.46 -6.48
C LEU A 249 2.93 20.45 -5.79
N SER A 250 2.43 21.44 -6.52
CA SER A 250 1.45 22.38 -5.94
C SER A 250 0.11 21.71 -5.68
N VAL A 251 -0.69 22.29 -4.78
CA VAL A 251 -2.02 21.78 -4.47
C VAL A 251 -2.93 21.89 -5.69
N GLU A 252 -2.82 23.01 -6.40
CA GLU A 252 -3.56 23.31 -7.62
C GLU A 252 -3.25 22.27 -8.71
N GLU A 253 -1.97 21.97 -8.94
CA GLU A 253 -1.54 20.94 -9.89
C GLU A 253 -2.16 19.57 -9.57
N ILE A 254 -2.13 19.17 -8.29
CA ILE A 254 -2.70 17.89 -7.85
C ILE A 254 -4.23 17.88 -8.07
N VAL A 255 -4.92 18.97 -7.71
CA VAL A 255 -6.36 19.08 -7.88
C VAL A 255 -6.74 19.05 -9.36
N ASP A 256 -5.97 19.71 -10.21
CA ASP A 256 -6.19 19.71 -11.65
C ASP A 256 -5.99 18.31 -12.25
N ASP A 257 -4.96 17.59 -11.82
CA ASP A 257 -4.71 16.23 -12.27
C ASP A 257 -5.81 15.25 -11.81
N ILE A 258 -6.30 15.38 -10.58
CA ILE A 258 -7.47 14.63 -10.10
C ILE A 258 -8.71 14.93 -10.96
N ASN A 259 -8.95 16.20 -11.28
CA ASN A 259 -10.13 16.62 -12.04
C ASN A 259 -10.09 16.09 -13.49
N LYS A 260 -8.93 15.96 -14.11
CA LYS A 260 -8.75 15.43 -15.47
C LYS A 260 -9.08 13.96 -15.63
N VAL A 261 -9.02 13.17 -14.55
CA VAL A 261 -9.29 11.72 -14.63
C VAL A 261 -10.69 11.45 -15.14
N THR A 262 -10.83 10.58 -16.11
CA THR A 262 -12.11 10.18 -16.73
C THR A 262 -12.55 8.78 -16.32
N ALA A 263 -13.84 8.48 -16.37
CA ALA A 263 -14.38 7.15 -16.10
C ALA A 263 -13.76 6.09 -17.03
N ASN A 264 -13.48 6.46 -18.30
CA ASN A 264 -12.86 5.55 -19.26
C ASN A 264 -11.40 5.18 -18.89
N GLU A 265 -10.61 6.15 -18.37
CA GLU A 265 -9.25 5.88 -17.87
C GLU A 265 -9.28 4.95 -16.66
N VAL A 266 -10.23 5.14 -15.73
CA VAL A 266 -10.40 4.26 -14.56
C VAL A 266 -10.78 2.85 -15.00
N ARG A 267 -11.73 2.69 -15.94
CA ARG A 267 -12.10 1.39 -16.50
C ARG A 267 -10.93 0.71 -17.21
N LYS A 268 -10.20 1.45 -18.03
CA LYS A 268 -9.02 0.93 -18.74
C LYS A 268 -7.96 0.46 -17.75
N LEU A 269 -7.64 1.25 -16.74
CA LEU A 269 -6.69 0.87 -15.71
C LEU A 269 -7.16 -0.38 -14.93
N ALA A 270 -8.44 -0.46 -14.57
CA ALA A 270 -9.00 -1.66 -13.96
C ALA A 270 -8.78 -2.90 -14.83
N SER A 271 -8.99 -2.79 -16.15
CA SER A 271 -8.74 -3.89 -17.09
C SER A 271 -7.25 -4.26 -17.20
N ASP A 272 -6.35 -3.28 -17.10
CA ASP A 272 -4.90 -3.51 -17.13
C ASP A 272 -4.40 -4.20 -15.86
N LEU A 273 -4.94 -3.84 -14.70
CA LEU A 273 -4.49 -4.37 -13.39
C LEU A 273 -5.17 -5.70 -13.02
N LEU A 274 -6.50 -5.79 -13.22
CA LEU A 274 -7.29 -6.93 -12.79
C LEU A 274 -7.24 -8.03 -13.87
N THR A 275 -6.12 -8.73 -13.97
CA THR A 275 -5.94 -9.83 -14.93
C THR A 275 -5.91 -11.18 -14.22
N PRO A 276 -6.42 -12.26 -14.83
CA PRO A 276 -6.42 -13.59 -14.19
C PRO A 276 -5.03 -14.07 -13.78
N ASP A 277 -4.01 -13.74 -14.58
CA ASP A 277 -2.62 -14.13 -14.31
C ASP A 277 -1.95 -13.22 -13.27
N GLY A 278 -2.46 -12.00 -13.09
CA GLY A 278 -1.97 -11.05 -12.10
C GLY A 278 -2.53 -11.30 -10.70
N LEU A 279 -3.71 -11.93 -10.57
CA LEU A 279 -4.34 -12.13 -9.27
C LEU A 279 -3.62 -13.18 -8.42
N SER A 280 -3.24 -12.78 -7.24
CA SER A 280 -2.72 -13.64 -6.17
C SER A 280 -3.60 -13.50 -4.93
N MET A 281 -3.66 -14.53 -4.10
CA MET A 281 -4.52 -14.56 -2.91
C MET A 281 -3.93 -15.40 -1.79
N VAL A 282 -4.15 -14.96 -0.57
CA VAL A 282 -3.98 -15.75 0.65
C VAL A 282 -5.28 -15.72 1.45
N VAL A 283 -5.68 -16.88 1.95
CA VAL A 283 -6.74 -17.01 2.94
C VAL A 283 -6.13 -17.55 4.22
N VAL A 284 -6.28 -16.83 5.31
CA VAL A 284 -5.81 -17.20 6.65
C VAL A 284 -7.01 -17.47 7.53
N GLY A 285 -7.01 -18.58 8.28
CA GLY A 285 -8.14 -18.89 9.17
C GLY A 285 -7.99 -20.26 9.87
N PRO A 286 -9.00 -20.69 10.64
CA PRO A 286 -8.95 -21.92 11.40
C PRO A 286 -9.03 -23.16 10.48
N LYS A 287 -8.11 -24.09 10.65
CA LYS A 287 -7.96 -25.28 9.81
C LYS A 287 -9.25 -26.12 9.71
N SER A 288 -9.99 -26.21 10.80
CA SER A 288 -11.19 -27.04 10.90
C SER A 288 -12.37 -26.56 10.04
N GLU A 289 -12.37 -25.28 9.65
CA GLU A 289 -13.49 -24.64 8.96
C GLU A 289 -13.15 -24.19 7.53
N MET A 290 -11.90 -24.33 7.10
CA MET A 290 -11.46 -23.89 5.78
C MET A 290 -11.29 -25.03 4.78
N LYS A 291 -11.49 -24.72 3.51
CA LYS A 291 -11.12 -25.60 2.40
C LYS A 291 -9.60 -25.57 2.19
N ASN A 292 -9.08 -26.62 1.55
CA ASN A 292 -7.66 -26.70 1.19
C ASN A 292 -7.26 -25.70 0.09
N SER A 293 -8.23 -25.21 -0.69
CA SER A 293 -8.02 -24.24 -1.76
C SER A 293 -9.26 -23.41 -2.01
N TYR A 294 -9.05 -22.20 -2.51
CA TYR A 294 -10.07 -21.27 -2.97
C TYR A 294 -9.67 -20.69 -4.32
N THR A 295 -10.64 -20.18 -5.05
CA THR A 295 -10.44 -19.55 -6.36
C THR A 295 -10.93 -18.11 -6.34
N ILE A 296 -10.27 -17.27 -7.11
CA ILE A 296 -10.66 -15.88 -7.39
C ILE A 296 -10.55 -15.63 -8.89
N THR A 297 -11.48 -14.89 -9.43
CA THR A 297 -11.52 -14.53 -10.87
C THR A 297 -11.78 -13.04 -11.05
N CYS A 298 -11.45 -12.51 -12.21
CA CYS A 298 -11.68 -11.10 -12.56
C CYS A 298 -12.00 -10.93 -14.06
#